data_f0c98f8250729df1ccaeb61de4d5c9ed
#
_entry.id   f0c98f8250729df1ccaeb61de4d5c9ed
#
_cell.length_a   1.000
_cell.length_b   1.000
_cell.length_c   1.000
_cell.angle_alpha   90.00
_cell.angle_beta   90.00
_cell.angle_gamma   90.00
#
_symmetry.space_group_name_H-M   'P 1'
#
loop_
_entity.id
_entity.type
_entity.pdbx_description
1 polymer ?
#
loop_
_entity_poly.entity_id
_entity_poly.type
_entity_poly.pdbx_seq_one_letter_code
_entity_poly.pdbx_strand_id
1 'polypeptide(L)'
;MIEHRPPAWAACLLLLAACGQSESPAKNSVTVKLPPAGVPVAPESSYSSIDPASCKVVGDSIRRCEGAAGYALEMDGEVAIVAPDGRRSILDLSKLGTKGAPKLGAKAEWRGPAPGHPHVLIVRVGSDLAIARLEYPACIVAVVAQQSHQNEKAREIADGKLPACLSR
;
A
#
# COMPACT_ATOMS: atom_id res chain seq x y z
N MET A 1 -52.22 5.77 40.21
CA MET A 1 -52.17 7.03 40.93
C MET A 1 -51.18 7.88 40.21
N ILE A 2 -51.68 8.79 39.30
CA ILE A 2 -51.92 10.18 39.62
C ILE A 2 -50.54 10.90 39.74
N GLU A 3 -50.13 11.89 38.97
CA GLU A 3 -50.74 13.04 38.28
C GLU A 3 -49.64 13.69 37.41
N HIS A 4 -49.91 14.11 36.21
CA HIS A 4 -50.24 15.48 35.77
C HIS A 4 -49.32 16.59 36.31
N ARG A 5 -48.64 17.43 35.53
CA ARG A 5 -49.15 18.42 34.55
C ARG A 5 -47.99 19.21 33.91
N PRO A 6 -48.10 19.75 32.71
CA PRO A 6 -47.32 20.90 32.27
C PRO A 6 -48.03 22.22 32.67
N PRO A 7 -47.50 23.37 32.52
CA PRO A 7 -47.56 24.19 31.34
C PRO A 7 -46.36 25.15 31.18
N ALA A 8 -46.09 25.62 30.08
CA ALA A 8 -46.63 26.69 29.25
C ALA A 8 -45.77 27.97 29.21
N TRP A 9 -45.71 28.49 28.02
CA TRP A 9 -45.59 29.90 27.61
C TRP A 9 -44.25 30.62 27.82
N ALA A 10 -43.58 30.98 26.72
CA ALA A 10 -43.74 32.33 26.19
C ALA A 10 -42.98 32.48 24.87
N ALA A 11 -43.66 32.97 23.91
CA ALA A 11 -43.20 33.47 22.64
C ALA A 11 -42.28 34.68 22.83
N CYS A 12 -41.22 34.75 22.05
CA CYS A 12 -40.60 36.01 21.68
C CYS A 12 -40.13 35.92 20.23
N LEU A 13 -40.97 36.46 19.37
CA LEU A 13 -40.61 36.89 18.02
C LEU A 13 -39.67 38.09 18.15
N LEU A 14 -38.49 37.98 17.54
CA LEU A 14 -37.73 39.14 17.07
C LEU A 14 -37.06 38.76 15.76
N LEU A 15 -37.65 39.28 14.69
CA LEU A 15 -37.10 39.40 13.36
C LEU A 15 -35.86 40.30 13.41
N LEU A 16 -34.73 39.79 13.00
CA LEU A 16 -33.61 40.59 12.48
C LEU A 16 -33.10 39.92 11.22
N ALA A 17 -33.48 40.50 10.10
CA ALA A 17 -32.89 40.27 8.81
C ALA A 17 -31.45 40.78 8.85
N ALA A 18 -30.50 39.86 8.73
CA ALA A 18 -29.12 40.20 8.39
C ALA A 18 -28.79 39.44 7.10
N CYS A 19 -28.69 40.19 6.00
CA CYS A 19 -28.05 39.76 4.75
C CYS A 19 -26.60 39.37 5.08
N GLY A 20 -26.35 38.10 5.25
CA GLY A 20 -25.03 37.52 5.28
C GLY A 20 -24.71 37.03 3.89
N GLN A 21 -23.74 37.70 3.23
CA GLN A 21 -23.18 37.32 1.96
C GLN A 21 -22.66 35.88 2.07
N SER A 22 -23.19 35.02 1.21
CA SER A 22 -22.63 33.70 0.95
C SER A 22 -21.30 33.87 0.22
N GLU A 23 -20.21 33.94 0.99
CA GLU A 23 -18.90 33.70 0.40
C GLU A 23 -18.81 32.25 -0.03
N SER A 24 -18.95 32.01 -1.30
CA SER A 24 -18.59 30.74 -1.92
C SER A 24 -17.14 30.43 -1.58
N PRO A 25 -16.83 29.23 -1.04
CA PRO A 25 -15.46 28.85 -0.85
C PRO A 25 -14.79 28.79 -2.22
N ALA A 26 -13.78 29.64 -2.40
CA ALA A 26 -12.93 29.63 -3.58
C ALA A 26 -12.42 28.19 -3.74
N LYS A 27 -12.86 27.56 -4.85
CA LYS A 27 -12.26 26.30 -5.31
C LYS A 27 -10.80 26.61 -5.59
N ASN A 28 -9.92 26.26 -4.64
CA ASN A 28 -8.49 26.17 -4.91
C ASN A 28 -8.31 25.06 -5.93
N SER A 29 -8.38 25.44 -7.19
CA SER A 29 -7.94 24.59 -8.29
C SER A 29 -6.44 24.46 -8.14
N VAL A 30 -6.00 23.39 -7.48
CA VAL A 30 -4.61 22.97 -7.51
C VAL A 30 -4.33 22.60 -8.96
N THR A 31 -3.74 23.53 -9.70
CA THR A 31 -3.24 23.26 -11.04
C THR A 31 -2.06 22.32 -10.87
N VAL A 32 -2.31 21.03 -10.98
CA VAL A 32 -1.25 20.04 -11.09
C VAL A 32 -0.53 20.33 -12.39
N LYS A 33 0.63 20.97 -12.30
CA LYS A 33 1.49 21.23 -13.44
C LYS A 33 2.04 19.86 -13.88
N LEU A 34 1.39 19.25 -14.87
CA LEU A 34 1.95 18.05 -15.50
C LEU A 34 3.38 18.36 -15.98
N PRO A 35 4.35 17.47 -15.74
CA PRO A 35 5.67 17.62 -16.34
C PRO A 35 5.53 17.66 -17.85
N PRO A 36 6.40 18.42 -18.55
CA PRO A 36 6.35 18.50 -20.02
C PRO A 36 6.48 17.10 -20.61
N ALA A 37 5.67 16.81 -21.63
CA ALA A 37 5.68 15.53 -22.32
C ALA A 37 7.11 15.23 -22.83
N GLY A 38 7.70 14.11 -22.37
CA GLY A 38 9.02 13.66 -22.78
C GLY A 38 10.10 13.67 -21.69
N VAL A 39 9.83 14.19 -20.48
CA VAL A 39 10.75 13.98 -19.35
C VAL A 39 10.48 12.60 -18.75
N PRO A 40 11.49 11.67 -18.73
CA PRO A 40 11.32 10.41 -18.04
C PRO A 40 10.97 10.68 -16.57
N VAL A 41 9.80 10.25 -16.15
CA VAL A 41 9.43 10.29 -14.73
C VAL A 41 10.30 9.25 -14.02
N ALA A 42 11.09 9.70 -13.05
CA ALA A 42 11.89 8.78 -12.25
C ALA A 42 10.98 7.81 -11.51
N PRO A 43 11.30 6.51 -11.49
CA PRO A 43 10.54 5.53 -10.74
C PRO A 43 10.47 5.90 -9.26
N GLU A 44 9.29 5.77 -8.67
CA GLU A 44 9.05 6.11 -7.28
C GLU A 44 8.85 4.87 -6.41
N SER A 45 9.28 5.00 -5.14
CA SER A 45 9.09 3.97 -4.12
C SER A 45 8.16 4.50 -3.04
N SER A 46 7.19 3.68 -2.68
CA SER A 46 6.44 3.83 -1.43
C SER A 46 6.75 2.66 -0.50
N TYR A 47 6.57 2.87 0.79
CA TYR A 47 6.93 1.88 1.80
C TYR A 47 5.75 1.56 2.69
N SER A 48 5.57 0.29 3.02
CA SER A 48 4.62 -0.15 4.02
C SER A 48 5.30 -1.02 5.08
N SER A 49 4.75 -0.99 6.30
CA SER A 49 5.18 -1.92 7.34
C SER A 49 4.63 -3.31 7.03
N ILE A 50 5.50 -4.31 7.14
CA ILE A 50 5.13 -5.72 7.10
C ILE A 50 5.58 -6.43 8.38
N ASP A 51 5.84 -5.67 9.44
CA ASP A 51 6.01 -6.22 10.78
C ASP A 51 4.70 -6.88 11.20
N PRO A 52 4.71 -8.18 11.55
CA PRO A 52 3.50 -8.90 11.95
C PRO A 52 2.72 -8.23 13.08
N ALA A 53 3.38 -7.46 13.95
CA ALA A 53 2.71 -6.71 15.02
C ALA A 53 1.86 -5.54 14.51
N SER A 54 2.19 -4.98 13.34
CA SER A 54 1.47 -3.87 12.71
C SER A 54 0.39 -4.31 11.72
N CYS A 55 0.32 -5.61 11.40
CA CYS A 55 -0.61 -6.17 10.44
C CYS A 55 -1.91 -6.63 11.09
N LYS A 56 -3.02 -6.56 10.36
CA LYS A 56 -4.32 -7.04 10.82
C LYS A 56 -4.36 -8.57 10.78
N VAL A 57 -4.97 -9.18 11.78
CA VAL A 57 -5.31 -10.59 11.74
C VAL A 57 -6.62 -10.73 10.97
N VAL A 58 -6.61 -11.55 9.93
CA VAL A 58 -7.78 -11.90 9.11
C VAL A 58 -7.94 -13.42 9.13
N GLY A 59 -9.13 -13.90 9.42
CA GLY A 59 -9.34 -15.34 9.66
C GLY A 59 -8.59 -15.85 10.91
N ASP A 60 -8.25 -17.14 10.92
CA ASP A 60 -7.74 -17.81 12.12
C ASP A 60 -6.26 -17.50 12.42
N SER A 61 -5.45 -17.27 11.41
CA SER A 61 -3.99 -17.08 11.59
C SER A 61 -3.34 -16.15 10.56
N ILE A 62 -4.06 -15.72 9.53
CA ILE A 62 -3.52 -14.93 8.43
C ILE A 62 -3.26 -13.50 8.91
N ARG A 63 -2.05 -13.02 8.74
CA ARG A 63 -1.71 -11.61 8.95
C ARG A 63 -1.70 -10.88 7.62
N ARG A 64 -2.55 -9.88 7.50
CA ARG A 64 -2.65 -9.04 6.33
C ARG A 64 -2.05 -7.66 6.60
N CYS A 65 -1.01 -7.33 5.86
CA CYS A 65 -0.32 -6.05 5.90
C CYS A 65 -0.69 -5.25 4.67
N GLU A 66 -1.27 -4.09 4.88
CA GLU A 66 -1.65 -3.20 3.79
C GLU A 66 -0.40 -2.64 3.09
N GLY A 67 -0.46 -2.64 1.78
CA GLY A 67 0.59 -2.14 0.90
C GLY A 67 0.21 -0.85 0.19
N ALA A 68 0.89 -0.55 -0.91
CA ALA A 68 0.59 0.60 -1.75
C ALA A 68 -0.55 0.29 -2.74
N ALA A 69 -1.34 1.31 -3.09
CA ALA A 69 -2.35 1.26 -4.15
C ALA A 69 -3.36 0.10 -4.02
N GLY A 70 -3.72 -0.27 -2.79
CA GLY A 70 -4.67 -1.36 -2.52
C GLY A 70 -4.09 -2.77 -2.62
N TYR A 71 -2.80 -2.92 -2.88
CA TYR A 71 -2.11 -4.19 -2.69
C TYR A 71 -1.97 -4.51 -1.20
N ALA A 72 -1.87 -5.78 -0.88
CA ALA A 72 -1.57 -6.24 0.47
C ALA A 72 -0.64 -7.46 0.43
N LEU A 73 0.03 -7.72 1.54
CA LEU A 73 0.75 -8.97 1.78
C LEU A 73 0.00 -9.78 2.83
N GLU A 74 -0.25 -11.05 2.54
CA GLU A 74 -0.77 -12.02 3.49
C GLU A 74 0.31 -13.02 3.87
N MET A 75 0.37 -13.33 5.16
CA MET A 75 1.36 -14.22 5.76
C MET A 75 0.65 -15.22 6.68
N ASP A 76 0.75 -16.49 6.33
CA ASP A 76 0.24 -17.62 7.13
C ASP A 76 1.10 -18.88 6.95
N GLY A 77 2.41 -18.75 7.20
CA GLY A 77 3.39 -19.79 6.84
C GLY A 77 3.87 -19.67 5.39
N GLU A 78 3.07 -19.11 4.52
CA GLU A 78 3.40 -18.67 3.17
C GLU A 78 3.29 -17.15 3.07
N VAL A 79 3.86 -16.59 2.02
CA VAL A 79 3.71 -15.16 1.69
C VAL A 79 2.95 -15.04 0.39
N ALA A 80 1.86 -14.31 0.41
CA ALA A 80 1.08 -14.03 -0.78
C ALA A 80 0.90 -12.54 -1.01
N ILE A 81 0.89 -12.13 -2.28
CA ILE A 81 0.44 -10.81 -2.71
C ILE A 81 -1.06 -10.90 -2.98
N VAL A 82 -1.81 -9.97 -2.42
CA VAL A 82 -3.21 -9.73 -2.75
C VAL A 82 -3.29 -8.47 -3.58
N ALA A 83 -3.78 -8.59 -4.79
CA ALA A 83 -3.98 -7.47 -5.70
C ALA A 83 -5.22 -6.64 -5.30
N PRO A 84 -5.36 -5.39 -5.78
CA PRO A 84 -6.51 -4.53 -5.46
C PRO A 84 -7.87 -5.13 -5.83
N ASP A 85 -7.91 -6.03 -6.81
CA ASP A 85 -9.10 -6.76 -7.24
C ASP A 85 -9.36 -8.06 -6.44
N GLY A 86 -8.56 -8.29 -5.40
CA GLY A 86 -8.67 -9.45 -4.51
C GLY A 86 -7.98 -10.72 -5.00
N ARG A 87 -7.39 -10.73 -6.20
CA ARG A 87 -6.64 -11.90 -6.69
C ARG A 87 -5.39 -12.12 -5.84
N ARG A 88 -5.19 -13.36 -5.44
CA ARG A 88 -4.10 -13.78 -4.56
C ARG A 88 -3.04 -14.56 -5.36
N SER A 89 -1.77 -14.23 -5.15
CA SER A 89 -0.61 -14.92 -5.75
C SER A 89 0.38 -15.29 -4.66
N ILE A 90 0.66 -16.58 -4.50
CA ILE A 90 1.67 -17.06 -3.55
C ILE A 90 3.06 -16.79 -4.11
N LEU A 91 3.92 -16.19 -3.32
CA LEU A 91 5.34 -15.99 -3.64
C LEU A 91 6.15 -17.21 -3.19
N ASP A 92 6.79 -17.88 -4.14
CA ASP A 92 7.71 -18.97 -3.82
C ASP A 92 9.03 -18.43 -3.27
N LEU A 93 9.12 -18.35 -1.95
CA LEU A 93 10.31 -17.91 -1.23
C LEU A 93 11.23 -19.08 -0.80
N SER A 94 10.91 -20.31 -1.20
CA SER A 94 11.61 -21.53 -0.75
C SER A 94 13.10 -21.55 -1.17
N LYS A 95 13.45 -20.85 -2.25
CA LYS A 95 14.84 -20.76 -2.77
C LYS A 95 15.68 -19.67 -2.10
N LEU A 96 15.10 -18.91 -1.14
CA LEU A 96 15.78 -17.80 -0.47
C LEU A 96 16.47 -18.23 0.84
N GLY A 97 17.02 -19.42 0.87
CA GLY A 97 18.02 -19.87 1.86
C GLY A 97 17.50 -20.14 3.28
N THR A 98 16.22 -20.05 3.56
CA THR A 98 15.67 -20.32 4.90
C THR A 98 14.84 -21.59 4.92
N LYS A 99 15.32 -22.62 5.63
CA LYS A 99 14.45 -23.74 5.99
C LYS A 99 13.40 -23.25 6.99
N GLY A 100 12.13 -23.38 6.65
CA GLY A 100 11.00 -22.96 7.50
C GLY A 100 10.29 -21.72 6.95
N ALA A 101 9.48 -21.09 7.80
CA ALA A 101 8.76 -19.87 7.43
C ALA A 101 9.74 -18.74 7.05
N PRO A 102 9.55 -18.02 5.94
CA PRO A 102 10.45 -16.98 5.50
C PRO A 102 10.52 -15.85 6.54
N LYS A 103 11.73 -15.49 6.97
CA LYS A 103 11.93 -14.32 7.84
C LYS A 103 11.91 -13.05 6.98
N LEU A 104 10.75 -12.40 6.92
CA LEU A 104 10.60 -11.13 6.24
C LEU A 104 11.21 -9.99 7.06
N GLY A 105 11.72 -8.97 6.37
CA GLY A 105 12.08 -7.70 6.99
C GLY A 105 10.83 -6.94 7.46
N ALA A 106 11.03 -5.84 8.18
CA ALA A 106 9.92 -5.04 8.73
C ALA A 106 9.21 -4.14 7.70
N LYS A 107 9.79 -3.99 6.50
CA LYS A 107 9.27 -3.08 5.47
C LYS A 107 9.23 -3.74 4.10
N ALA A 108 8.19 -3.43 3.36
CA ALA A 108 8.05 -3.68 1.93
C ALA A 108 8.24 -2.37 1.15
N GLU A 109 8.98 -2.41 0.06
CA GLU A 109 9.12 -1.32 -0.90
C GLU A 109 8.27 -1.65 -2.13
N TRP A 110 7.33 -0.76 -2.45
CA TRP A 110 6.45 -0.82 -3.61
C TRP A 110 6.96 0.18 -4.62
N ARG A 111 7.41 -0.29 -5.77
CA ARG A 111 8.09 0.53 -6.76
C ARG A 111 7.35 0.54 -8.09
N GLY A 112 7.26 1.72 -8.70
CA GLY A 112 6.55 1.90 -9.96
C GLY A 112 6.94 3.16 -10.70
N PRO A 113 6.45 3.31 -11.95
CA PRO A 113 6.78 4.45 -12.81
C PRO A 113 6.16 5.77 -12.31
N ALA A 114 5.17 5.69 -11.43
CA ALA A 114 4.49 6.86 -10.87
C ALA A 114 3.92 6.55 -9.49
N PRO A 115 3.65 7.58 -8.65
CA PRO A 115 2.99 7.42 -7.38
C PRO A 115 1.67 6.66 -7.51
N GLY A 116 1.41 5.71 -6.61
CA GLY A 116 0.17 4.94 -6.62
C GLY A 116 0.03 3.90 -7.74
N HIS A 117 1.07 3.69 -8.55
CA HIS A 117 1.11 2.69 -9.61
C HIS A 117 2.30 1.74 -9.47
N PRO A 118 2.40 0.98 -8.37
CA PRO A 118 3.49 0.04 -8.22
C PRO A 118 3.33 -1.12 -9.22
N HIS A 119 4.44 -1.57 -9.79
CA HIS A 119 4.51 -2.76 -10.63
C HIS A 119 5.48 -3.80 -10.08
N VAL A 120 6.26 -3.42 -9.06
CA VAL A 120 7.23 -4.28 -8.39
C VAL A 120 7.11 -4.13 -6.88
N LEU A 121 7.28 -5.26 -6.19
CA LEU A 121 7.49 -5.36 -4.76
C LEU A 121 8.93 -5.79 -4.50
N ILE A 122 9.61 -5.09 -3.59
CA ILE A 122 10.92 -5.49 -3.06
C ILE A 122 10.77 -5.76 -1.57
N VAL A 123 11.08 -6.97 -1.13
CA VAL A 123 11.03 -7.38 0.28
C VAL A 123 12.33 -8.04 0.69
N ARG A 124 12.73 -7.80 1.95
CA ARG A 124 13.85 -8.51 2.55
C ARG A 124 13.37 -9.87 3.04
N VAL A 125 14.14 -10.91 2.70
CA VAL A 125 13.95 -12.29 3.16
C VAL A 125 15.27 -12.79 3.73
N GLY A 126 15.37 -12.85 5.05
CA GLY A 126 16.66 -13.07 5.71
C GLY A 126 17.65 -11.94 5.39
N SER A 127 18.78 -12.26 4.77
CA SER A 127 19.79 -11.30 4.31
C SER A 127 19.56 -10.79 2.89
N ASP A 128 18.72 -11.47 2.11
CA ASP A 128 18.54 -11.22 0.70
C ASP A 128 17.36 -10.29 0.40
N LEU A 129 17.32 -9.69 -0.78
CA LEU A 129 16.17 -8.97 -1.29
C LEU A 129 15.50 -9.78 -2.39
N ALA A 130 14.21 -10.10 -2.19
CA ALA A 130 13.35 -10.67 -3.20
C ALA A 130 12.66 -9.56 -3.99
N ILE A 131 12.64 -9.68 -5.31
CA ILE A 131 11.99 -8.76 -6.23
C ILE A 131 10.86 -9.52 -6.90
N ALA A 132 9.63 -9.06 -6.68
CA ALA A 132 8.44 -9.66 -7.26
C ALA A 132 7.74 -8.68 -8.19
N ARG A 133 7.38 -9.12 -9.40
CA ARG A 133 6.45 -8.36 -10.24
C ARG A 133 5.03 -8.50 -9.70
N LEU A 134 4.23 -7.45 -9.83
CA LEU A 134 2.86 -7.40 -9.32
C LEU A 134 1.80 -7.79 -10.34
N GLU A 135 2.18 -7.88 -11.63
CA GLU A 135 1.29 -8.39 -12.68
C GLU A 135 0.84 -9.80 -12.37
N TYR A 136 -0.45 -10.05 -12.50
CA TYR A 136 -1.04 -11.35 -12.16
C TYR A 136 -0.74 -12.44 -13.20
N PRO A 137 -0.33 -13.64 -12.79
CA PRO A 137 0.03 -14.00 -11.43
C PRO A 137 1.34 -13.36 -10.99
N ALA A 138 1.32 -12.74 -9.80
CA ALA A 138 2.53 -12.16 -9.23
C ALA A 138 3.55 -13.26 -8.91
N CYS A 139 4.83 -12.97 -9.11
CA CYS A 139 5.89 -13.95 -8.91
C CYS A 139 7.23 -13.28 -8.61
N ILE A 140 8.15 -14.02 -7.99
CA ILE A 140 9.55 -13.60 -7.82
C ILE A 140 10.24 -13.63 -9.19
N VAL A 141 10.86 -12.52 -9.55
CA VAL A 141 11.61 -12.38 -10.82
C VAL A 141 13.13 -12.32 -10.59
N ALA A 142 13.57 -11.88 -9.41
CA ALA A 142 14.98 -11.83 -9.08
C ALA A 142 15.19 -11.90 -7.55
N VAL A 143 16.40 -12.27 -7.17
CA VAL A 143 16.92 -12.24 -5.81
C VAL A 143 18.27 -11.55 -5.82
N VAL A 144 18.45 -10.57 -4.94
CA VAL A 144 19.74 -9.91 -4.74
C VAL A 144 20.30 -10.39 -3.40
N ALA A 145 21.37 -11.17 -3.48
CA ALA A 145 22.08 -11.65 -2.28
C ALA A 145 22.70 -10.48 -1.50
N GLN A 146 22.94 -10.71 -0.21
CA GLN A 146 23.55 -9.72 0.66
C GLN A 146 24.90 -9.23 0.07
N GLN A 147 24.99 -7.91 -0.17
CA GLN A 147 26.17 -7.24 -0.68
C GLN A 147 26.11 -5.74 -0.40
N SER A 148 27.23 -5.03 -0.65
CA SER A 148 27.21 -3.57 -0.68
C SER A 148 26.24 -3.08 -1.77
N HIS A 149 25.53 -1.97 -1.49
CA HIS A 149 24.57 -1.38 -2.43
C HIS A 149 23.42 -2.32 -2.88
N GLN A 150 23.08 -3.29 -2.03
CA GLN A 150 22.03 -4.29 -2.31
C GLN A 150 20.69 -3.64 -2.70
N ASN A 151 20.26 -2.59 -1.98
CA ASN A 151 19.01 -1.90 -2.28
C ASN A 151 19.03 -1.18 -3.63
N GLU A 152 20.17 -0.56 -3.98
CA GLU A 152 20.35 0.11 -5.27
C GLU A 152 20.27 -0.91 -6.40
N LYS A 153 20.94 -2.05 -6.24
CA LYS A 153 20.89 -3.14 -7.20
C LYS A 153 19.48 -3.71 -7.37
N ALA A 154 18.74 -3.85 -6.29
CA ALA A 154 17.35 -4.31 -6.36
C ALA A 154 16.46 -3.33 -7.13
N ARG A 155 16.65 -2.01 -6.91
CA ARG A 155 15.91 -0.96 -7.64
C ARG A 155 16.31 -0.90 -9.11
N GLU A 156 17.60 -1.06 -9.44
CA GLU A 156 18.05 -1.14 -10.82
C GLU A 156 17.33 -2.27 -11.61
N ILE A 157 17.17 -3.44 -10.97
CA ILE A 157 16.43 -4.55 -11.57
C ILE A 157 14.93 -4.19 -11.69
N ALA A 158 14.36 -3.59 -10.65
CA ALA A 158 12.94 -3.21 -10.62
C ALA A 158 12.58 -2.14 -11.67
N ASP A 159 13.52 -1.24 -11.98
CA ASP A 159 13.33 -0.14 -12.94
C ASP A 159 13.61 -0.57 -14.38
N GLY A 160 14.28 -1.68 -14.55
CA GLY A 160 14.62 -2.23 -15.86
C GLY A 160 13.52 -3.11 -16.46
N LYS A 161 13.88 -3.82 -17.52
CA LYS A 161 13.04 -4.88 -18.06
C LYS A 161 13.06 -6.06 -17.10
N LEU A 162 11.91 -6.32 -16.46
CA LEU A 162 11.81 -7.41 -15.50
C LEU A 162 12.09 -8.78 -16.17
N PRO A 163 12.90 -9.62 -15.52
CA PRO A 163 13.10 -11.00 -15.96
C PRO A 163 11.80 -11.82 -15.91
N ALA A 164 11.84 -13.02 -16.49
CA ALA A 164 10.78 -14.00 -16.30
C ALA A 164 10.71 -14.44 -14.82
N CYS A 165 9.55 -14.96 -14.42
CA CYS A 165 9.41 -15.56 -13.10
C CYS A 165 10.48 -16.63 -12.87
N LEU A 166 11.08 -16.62 -11.69
CA LEU A 166 11.92 -17.73 -11.27
C LEU A 166 11.01 -18.96 -11.16
N SER A 167 11.33 -20.00 -11.94
CA SER A 167 10.56 -21.27 -11.93
C SER A 167 10.61 -21.91 -10.54
N ARG A 168 9.48 -22.49 -10.17
CA ARG A 168 9.37 -23.38 -9.00
C ARG A 168 10.28 -24.60 -9.14
#